data_d000a32864ceeefad1d4197a771a517e
#
_entry.id   d000a32864ceeefad1d4197a771a517e
#
_cell.length_a   1.000
_cell.length_b   1.000
_cell.length_c   1.000
_cell.angle_alpha   90.00
_cell.angle_beta   90.00
_cell.angle_gamma   90.00
#
_symmetry.space_group_name_H-M   'P 1'
#
loop_
_entity.id
_entity.type
_entity.pdbx_description
1 polymer ?
#
loop_
_entity_poly.entity_id
_entity_poly.type
_entity_poly.pdbx_seq_one_letter_code
_entity_poly.pdbx_strand_id
1 'polypeptide(L)'
;MPGVQVTKGLKIGDIDARAKLEHCRTISDKARAIGGGVLDAVCSYEKSRGKYALILLAAGQSVRFGSDKLKAVVEGEAMYESAISRFEAFQGFKSYVVTGKEEITQVAEKAGCTVVCNKEPEKGISLSVKLGLTKAIEDAKEEGTQLRGVLFSVCDQPRLKKSTIQRIINTAFHNPGKIVCAGEGTRNGNPVLWDKRFFDKLL
;
A
#
# COMPACT_ATOMS: atom_id res chain seq x y z
N MET A 1 -5.59 -42.73 -7.59
CA MET A 1 -7.00 -42.59 -7.21
C MET A 1 -7.77 -43.80 -7.68
N PRO A 2 -8.33 -44.58 -6.79
CA PRO A 2 -9.17 -45.70 -7.17
C PRO A 2 -10.45 -45.21 -7.86
N GLY A 3 -10.83 -45.83 -8.95
CA GLY A 3 -12.11 -45.55 -9.64
C GLY A 3 -12.06 -44.59 -10.85
N VAL A 4 -10.86 -44.11 -11.24
CA VAL A 4 -10.76 -43.35 -12.49
C VAL A 4 -10.79 -44.27 -13.69
N GLN A 5 -11.76 -44.13 -14.57
CA GLN A 5 -11.84 -44.88 -15.82
C GLN A 5 -10.84 -44.30 -16.83
N VAL A 6 -10.04 -45.19 -17.42
CA VAL A 6 -9.06 -44.81 -18.46
C VAL A 6 -9.40 -45.51 -19.77
N THR A 7 -9.20 -44.84 -20.89
CA THR A 7 -9.43 -45.41 -22.23
C THR A 7 -8.11 -45.94 -22.82
N LYS A 8 -8.21 -46.88 -23.73
CA LYS A 8 -7.03 -47.42 -24.42
C LYS A 8 -6.28 -46.27 -25.15
N GLY A 9 -4.99 -46.14 -24.92
CA GLY A 9 -4.14 -45.07 -25.49
C GLY A 9 -3.98 -43.82 -24.63
N LEU A 10 -4.73 -43.71 -23.50
CA LEU A 10 -4.49 -42.63 -22.56
C LEU A 10 -3.17 -42.87 -21.83
N LYS A 11 -2.30 -41.86 -21.85
CA LYS A 11 -1.04 -41.86 -21.06
C LYS A 11 -1.39 -41.73 -19.59
N ILE A 12 -1.16 -42.76 -18.79
CA ILE A 12 -1.48 -42.80 -17.36
C ILE A 12 -0.26 -42.62 -16.46
N GLY A 13 0.93 -42.56 -17.04
CA GLY A 13 2.17 -42.35 -16.31
C GLY A 13 3.40 -42.43 -17.21
N ASP A 14 4.52 -42.15 -16.63
CA ASP A 14 5.85 -42.30 -17.22
C ASP A 14 6.71 -43.24 -16.37
N ILE A 15 7.59 -43.98 -17.03
CA ILE A 15 8.59 -44.82 -16.35
C ILE A 15 9.92 -44.05 -16.44
N ASP A 16 10.53 -43.75 -15.29
CA ASP A 16 11.87 -43.17 -15.21
C ASP A 16 12.91 -44.31 -15.30
N ALA A 17 13.65 -44.33 -16.42
CA ALA A 17 14.69 -45.35 -16.67
C ALA A 17 15.82 -45.35 -15.62
N ARG A 18 15.99 -44.28 -14.85
CA ARG A 18 16.96 -44.18 -13.75
C ARG A 18 16.59 -45.03 -12.53
N ALA A 19 15.32 -45.45 -12.42
CA ALA A 19 14.80 -46.36 -11.38
C ALA A 19 15.16 -45.96 -9.93
N LYS A 20 15.31 -44.65 -9.63
CA LYS A 20 15.62 -44.14 -8.30
C LYS A 20 14.36 -43.72 -7.58
N LEU A 21 14.05 -44.32 -6.45
CA LEU A 21 12.86 -44.00 -5.64
C LEU A 21 12.84 -42.54 -5.16
N GLU A 22 14.03 -41.94 -4.98
CA GLU A 22 14.17 -40.51 -4.60
C GLU A 22 13.54 -39.56 -5.61
N HIS A 23 13.53 -39.93 -6.92
CA HIS A 23 12.91 -39.12 -7.96
C HIS A 23 11.40 -39.05 -7.83
N CYS A 24 10.76 -39.95 -7.11
CA CYS A 24 9.32 -39.87 -6.81
C CYS A 24 9.01 -38.85 -5.69
N ARG A 25 10.00 -38.41 -4.94
CA ARG A 25 9.88 -37.48 -3.80
C ARG A 25 10.50 -36.12 -4.07
N THR A 26 11.18 -35.94 -5.19
CA THR A 26 11.81 -34.68 -5.59
C THR A 26 11.09 -34.04 -6.76
N ILE A 27 11.12 -32.73 -6.79
CA ILE A 27 10.59 -31.97 -7.93
C ILE A 27 11.55 -32.17 -9.12
N SER A 28 11.04 -32.63 -10.27
CA SER A 28 11.84 -32.79 -11.48
C SER A 28 12.43 -31.45 -11.96
N ASP A 29 13.58 -31.50 -12.63
CA ASP A 29 14.22 -30.29 -13.18
C ASP A 29 13.31 -29.53 -14.13
N LYS A 30 12.48 -30.25 -14.92
CA LYS A 30 11.46 -29.65 -15.77
C LYS A 30 10.38 -28.92 -14.96
N ALA A 31 9.88 -29.54 -13.88
CA ALA A 31 8.88 -28.92 -13.03
C ALA A 31 9.46 -27.70 -12.29
N ARG A 32 10.74 -27.76 -11.89
CA ARG A 32 11.45 -26.66 -11.26
C ARG A 32 11.67 -25.49 -12.23
N ALA A 33 12.05 -25.79 -13.48
CA ALA A 33 12.21 -24.78 -14.54
C ALA A 33 10.89 -24.09 -14.87
N ILE A 34 9.78 -24.85 -14.98
CA ILE A 34 8.44 -24.29 -15.20
C ILE A 34 8.02 -23.43 -14.00
N GLY A 35 8.22 -23.91 -12.77
CA GLY A 35 7.92 -23.16 -11.56
C GLY A 35 8.72 -21.87 -11.45
N GLY A 36 9.99 -21.88 -11.82
CA GLY A 36 10.86 -20.70 -11.92
C GLY A 36 10.32 -19.70 -12.93
N GLY A 37 9.98 -20.14 -14.14
CA GLY A 37 9.42 -19.28 -15.19
C GLY A 37 8.08 -18.66 -14.80
N VAL A 38 7.23 -19.41 -14.12
CA VAL A 38 5.95 -18.86 -13.59
C VAL A 38 6.22 -17.81 -12.52
N LEU A 39 7.15 -18.08 -11.59
CA LEU A 39 7.52 -17.13 -10.55
C LEU A 39 8.10 -15.84 -11.15
N ASP A 40 9.00 -15.95 -12.12
CA ASP A 40 9.56 -14.79 -12.83
C ASP A 40 8.49 -13.98 -13.56
N ALA A 41 7.54 -14.65 -14.22
CA ALA A 41 6.42 -13.99 -14.88
C ALA A 41 5.52 -13.26 -13.88
N VAL A 42 5.20 -13.86 -12.73
CA VAL A 42 4.42 -13.23 -11.65
C VAL A 42 5.17 -12.05 -11.07
N CYS A 43 6.46 -12.19 -10.74
CA CYS A 43 7.26 -11.10 -10.21
C CYS A 43 7.38 -9.93 -11.21
N SER A 44 7.56 -10.21 -12.49
CA SER A 44 7.61 -9.20 -13.55
C SER A 44 6.27 -8.49 -13.73
N TYR A 45 5.18 -9.24 -13.69
CA TYR A 45 3.83 -8.69 -13.74
C TYR A 45 3.54 -7.78 -12.55
N GLU A 46 3.86 -8.20 -11.32
CA GLU A 46 3.68 -7.37 -10.12
C GLU A 46 4.51 -6.08 -10.18
N LYS A 47 5.77 -6.15 -10.64
CA LYS A 47 6.61 -4.95 -10.86
C LYS A 47 5.99 -4.01 -11.90
N SER A 48 5.44 -4.54 -13.00
CA SER A 48 4.83 -3.73 -14.06
C SER A 48 3.54 -3.03 -13.63
N ARG A 49 2.84 -3.56 -12.64
CA ARG A 49 1.59 -2.98 -12.11
C ARG A 49 1.80 -1.69 -11.33
N GLY A 50 3.01 -1.42 -10.87
CA GLY A 50 3.32 -0.29 -10.00
C GLY A 50 2.84 -0.47 -8.55
N LYS A 51 3.28 0.42 -7.68
CA LYS A 51 2.99 0.39 -6.25
C LYS A 51 1.98 1.48 -5.86
N TYR A 52 1.31 1.30 -4.74
CA TYR A 52 0.59 2.38 -4.07
C TYR A 52 1.49 3.02 -3.01
N ALA A 53 1.37 4.33 -2.83
CA ALA A 53 1.95 5.05 -1.70
C ALA A 53 0.87 5.42 -0.69
N LEU A 54 1.22 5.46 0.58
CA LEU A 54 0.36 5.89 1.67
C LEU A 54 0.86 7.23 2.19
N ILE A 55 0.02 8.28 2.19
CA ILE A 55 0.39 9.62 2.62
C ILE A 55 -0.53 10.06 3.75
N LEU A 56 0.05 10.25 4.94
CA LEU A 56 -0.62 10.80 6.11
C LEU A 56 -0.40 12.31 6.16
N LEU A 57 -1.48 13.08 6.13
CA LEU A 57 -1.46 14.53 6.21
C LEU A 57 -1.56 14.96 7.68
N ALA A 58 -0.46 15.46 8.24
CA ALA A 58 -0.28 15.82 9.64
C ALA A 58 0.23 17.26 9.85
N ALA A 59 0.06 18.14 8.85
CA ALA A 59 0.53 19.54 8.91
C ALA A 59 -0.53 20.53 9.40
N GLY A 60 -1.76 20.10 9.70
CA GLY A 60 -2.87 20.95 10.09
C GLY A 60 -2.57 21.75 11.38
N GLN A 61 -2.91 23.05 11.39
CA GLN A 61 -2.66 23.98 12.51
C GLN A 61 -3.76 23.98 13.58
N SER A 62 -4.88 23.25 13.38
CA SER A 62 -5.98 23.14 14.36
C SER A 62 -6.55 24.49 14.87
N VAL A 63 -6.50 25.55 14.05
CA VAL A 63 -6.84 26.94 14.40
C VAL A 63 -8.22 27.07 15.10
N ARG A 64 -9.18 26.22 14.74
CA ARG A 64 -10.54 26.24 15.31
C ARG A 64 -10.67 25.55 16.68
N PHE A 65 -9.65 24.80 17.10
CA PHE A 65 -9.75 23.95 18.29
C PHE A 65 -9.14 24.60 19.54
N GLY A 66 -8.50 25.78 19.40
CA GLY A 66 -7.85 26.51 20.49
C GLY A 66 -6.59 25.84 21.06
N SER A 67 -6.30 24.61 20.66
CA SER A 67 -5.10 23.82 20.98
C SER A 67 -4.74 22.91 19.82
N ASP A 68 -3.56 22.31 19.82
CA ASP A 68 -3.15 21.38 18.78
C ASP A 68 -3.95 20.08 18.86
N LYS A 69 -5.00 19.97 18.03
CA LYS A 69 -5.89 18.81 17.97
C LYS A 69 -5.12 17.49 17.79
N LEU A 70 -4.01 17.50 17.07
CA LEU A 70 -3.25 16.28 16.79
C LEU A 70 -2.59 15.71 18.05
N LYS A 71 -2.34 16.55 19.06
CA LYS A 71 -1.81 16.16 20.38
C LYS A 71 -2.89 15.68 21.35
N ALA A 72 -4.16 15.81 21.00
CA ALA A 72 -5.22 15.34 21.86
C ALA A 72 -5.11 13.82 22.07
N VAL A 73 -5.22 13.42 23.35
CA VAL A 73 -5.13 12.01 23.75
C VAL A 73 -6.49 11.35 23.57
N VAL A 74 -6.55 10.29 22.81
CA VAL A 74 -7.74 9.45 22.60
C VAL A 74 -7.36 8.01 22.91
N GLU A 75 -8.10 7.39 23.83
CA GLU A 75 -7.83 6.00 24.26
C GLU A 75 -6.39 5.79 24.80
N GLY A 76 -5.80 6.83 25.41
CA GLY A 76 -4.47 6.76 26.04
C GLY A 76 -3.27 7.08 25.13
N GLU A 77 -3.51 7.37 23.88
CA GLU A 77 -2.47 7.68 22.86
C GLU A 77 -2.77 9.00 22.15
N ALA A 78 -1.73 9.77 21.77
CA ALA A 78 -1.93 10.97 20.97
C ALA A 78 -2.48 10.61 19.58
N MET A 79 -3.38 11.43 19.04
CA MET A 79 -4.02 11.15 17.74
C MET A 79 -3.02 10.92 16.63
N TYR A 80 -1.91 11.69 16.60
CA TYR A 80 -0.88 11.51 15.56
C TYR A 80 -0.11 10.19 15.72
N GLU A 81 0.17 9.76 16.95
CA GLU A 81 0.85 8.48 17.21
C GLU A 81 0.00 7.30 16.74
N SER A 82 -1.27 7.31 17.14
CA SER A 82 -2.25 6.32 16.72
C SER A 82 -2.46 6.32 15.18
N ALA A 83 -2.42 7.47 14.52
CA ALA A 83 -2.50 7.55 13.07
C ALA A 83 -1.27 6.95 12.39
N ILE A 84 -0.06 7.28 12.84
CA ILE A 84 1.21 6.79 12.29
C ILE A 84 1.31 5.27 12.47
N SER A 85 1.00 4.72 13.64
CA SER A 85 1.07 3.27 13.91
C SER A 85 0.18 2.44 12.98
N ARG A 86 -0.92 3.02 12.49
CA ARG A 86 -1.76 2.35 11.48
C ARG A 86 -1.08 2.22 10.13
N PHE A 87 -0.21 3.16 9.76
CA PHE A 87 0.51 3.17 8.49
C PHE A 87 1.75 2.29 8.50
N GLU A 88 2.41 2.13 9.66
CA GLU A 88 3.54 1.21 9.84
C GLU A 88 3.19 -0.25 9.45
N ALA A 89 1.95 -0.65 9.67
CA ALA A 89 1.51 -2.03 9.49
C ALA A 89 1.29 -2.47 8.04
N PHE A 90 1.44 -1.59 7.06
CA PHE A 90 1.23 -1.92 5.64
C PHE A 90 2.56 -2.29 4.97
N GLN A 91 3.04 -3.50 5.22
CA GLN A 91 4.24 -4.02 4.57
C GLN A 91 4.09 -4.02 3.04
N GLY A 92 5.14 -3.60 2.33
CA GLY A 92 5.15 -3.51 0.87
C GLY A 92 4.61 -2.20 0.30
N PHE A 93 4.16 -1.28 1.15
CA PHE A 93 3.78 0.08 0.78
C PHE A 93 4.74 1.09 1.40
N LYS A 94 5.19 2.06 0.62
CA LYS A 94 5.98 3.17 1.16
C LYS A 94 5.04 4.18 1.81
N SER A 95 5.29 4.50 3.06
CA SER A 95 4.47 5.42 3.86
C SER A 95 5.17 6.75 4.03
N TYR A 96 4.42 7.83 3.86
CA TYR A 96 4.88 9.21 3.98
C TYR A 96 4.04 9.94 5.02
N VAL A 97 4.70 10.79 5.81
CA VAL A 97 4.03 11.69 6.76
C VAL A 97 4.38 13.13 6.40
N VAL A 98 3.38 13.92 6.02
CA VAL A 98 3.56 15.33 5.69
C VAL A 98 3.28 16.16 6.92
N THR A 99 4.34 16.78 7.48
CA THR A 99 4.25 17.58 8.71
C THR A 99 5.31 18.69 8.74
N GLY A 100 5.11 19.71 9.56
CA GLY A 100 6.12 20.69 9.92
C GLY A 100 6.44 20.66 11.42
N LYS A 101 5.95 19.64 12.15
CA LYS A 101 6.05 19.54 13.62
C LYS A 101 7.10 18.51 13.99
N GLU A 102 8.08 18.95 14.81
CA GLU A 102 9.22 18.12 15.20
C GLU A 102 8.81 16.82 15.92
N GLU A 103 7.88 16.93 16.85
CA GLU A 103 7.39 15.76 17.59
C GLU A 103 6.75 14.69 16.70
N ILE A 104 6.03 15.10 15.64
CA ILE A 104 5.42 14.18 14.68
C ILE A 104 6.50 13.57 13.78
N THR A 105 7.50 14.37 13.38
CA THR A 105 8.67 13.92 12.62
C THR A 105 9.37 12.76 13.32
N GLN A 106 9.71 12.92 14.59
CA GLN A 106 10.43 11.91 15.38
C GLN A 106 9.65 10.59 15.48
N VAL A 107 8.34 10.65 15.67
CA VAL A 107 7.49 9.44 15.73
C VAL A 107 7.37 8.78 14.36
N ALA A 108 7.22 9.57 13.30
CA ALA A 108 7.12 9.05 11.94
C ALA A 108 8.42 8.35 11.48
N GLU A 109 9.57 8.92 11.78
CA GLU A 109 10.87 8.32 11.47
C GLU A 109 11.10 7.02 12.22
N LYS A 110 10.77 6.97 13.53
CA LYS A 110 10.83 5.74 14.32
C LYS A 110 9.92 4.63 13.78
N ALA A 111 8.79 5.01 13.21
CA ALA A 111 7.85 4.09 12.55
C ALA A 111 8.27 3.72 11.10
N GLY A 112 9.45 4.15 10.63
CA GLY A 112 9.95 3.85 9.30
C GLY A 112 9.22 4.60 8.16
N CYS A 113 8.48 5.65 8.48
CA CYS A 113 7.85 6.50 7.47
C CYS A 113 8.83 7.55 6.92
N THR A 114 8.69 7.88 5.64
CA THR A 114 9.40 9.00 5.03
C THR A 114 8.72 10.31 5.44
N VAL A 115 9.44 11.21 6.09
CA VAL A 115 8.90 12.52 6.48
C VAL A 115 9.05 13.52 5.35
N VAL A 116 7.98 14.26 5.06
CA VAL A 116 7.92 15.35 4.10
C VAL A 116 7.60 16.65 4.84
N CYS A 117 8.57 17.57 4.90
CA CYS A 117 8.42 18.80 5.64
C CYS A 117 7.49 19.79 4.92
N ASN A 118 6.40 20.19 5.58
CA ASN A 118 5.57 21.31 5.15
C ASN A 118 5.78 22.50 6.10
N LYS A 119 6.54 23.51 5.64
CA LYS A 119 6.84 24.74 6.40
C LYS A 119 5.77 25.82 6.29
N GLU A 120 4.78 25.64 5.41
CA GLU A 120 3.74 26.62 5.09
C GLU A 120 2.33 26.01 5.23
N PRO A 121 1.98 25.47 6.40
CA PRO A 121 0.69 24.79 6.61
C PRO A 121 -0.52 25.72 6.46
N GLU A 122 -0.32 27.05 6.55
CA GLU A 122 -1.33 28.08 6.34
C GLU A 122 -1.82 28.12 4.89
N LYS A 123 -1.05 27.64 3.92
CA LYS A 123 -1.45 27.50 2.51
C LYS A 123 -2.49 26.41 2.28
N GLY A 124 -2.87 25.72 3.35
CA GLY A 124 -3.94 24.73 3.34
C GLY A 124 -3.49 23.30 2.97
N ILE A 125 -4.48 22.41 2.97
CA ILE A 125 -4.24 20.97 2.77
C ILE A 125 -3.70 20.64 1.37
N SER A 126 -4.01 21.46 0.36
CA SER A 126 -3.56 21.25 -1.02
C SER A 126 -2.03 21.27 -1.14
N LEU A 127 -1.34 22.12 -0.39
CA LEU A 127 0.12 22.13 -0.37
C LEU A 127 0.67 20.81 0.22
N SER A 128 0.09 20.33 1.31
CA SER A 128 0.50 19.05 1.91
C SER A 128 0.28 17.88 0.93
N VAL A 129 -0.82 17.88 0.19
CA VAL A 129 -1.11 16.87 -0.85
C VAL A 129 -0.04 16.92 -1.94
N LYS A 130 0.27 18.11 -2.47
CA LYS A 130 1.31 18.29 -3.50
C LYS A 130 2.67 17.81 -3.02
N LEU A 131 3.14 18.27 -1.86
CA LEU A 131 4.44 17.90 -1.32
C LEU A 131 4.57 16.38 -1.14
N GLY A 132 3.57 15.76 -0.53
CA GLY A 132 3.57 14.30 -0.31
C GLY A 132 3.54 13.52 -1.62
N LEU A 133 2.71 13.93 -2.58
CA LEU A 133 2.62 13.28 -3.88
C LEU A 133 3.90 13.43 -4.70
N THR A 134 4.48 14.64 -4.75
CA THR A 134 5.74 14.90 -5.45
C THR A 134 6.84 13.99 -4.93
N LYS A 135 7.04 13.95 -3.61
CA LYS A 135 8.05 13.08 -2.99
C LYS A 135 7.82 11.60 -3.29
N ALA A 136 6.58 11.15 -3.24
CA ALA A 136 6.26 9.75 -3.55
C ALA A 136 6.54 9.39 -5.02
N ILE A 137 6.32 10.33 -5.96
CA ILE A 137 6.64 10.13 -7.39
C ILE A 137 8.15 10.09 -7.61
N GLU A 138 8.89 11.01 -7.00
CA GLU A 138 10.35 11.07 -7.07
C GLU A 138 10.98 9.78 -6.57
N ASP A 139 10.60 9.34 -5.38
CA ASP A 139 11.10 8.09 -4.79
C ASP A 139 10.79 6.86 -5.65
N ALA A 140 9.58 6.80 -6.23
CA ALA A 140 9.23 5.71 -7.12
C ALA A 140 10.11 5.68 -8.39
N LYS A 141 10.44 6.87 -8.93
CA LYS A 141 11.37 6.99 -10.08
C LYS A 141 12.78 6.55 -9.72
N GLU A 142 13.29 6.96 -8.56
CA GLU A 142 14.60 6.56 -8.05
C GLU A 142 14.70 5.05 -7.86
N GLU A 143 13.64 4.41 -7.40
CA GLU A 143 13.52 2.96 -7.24
C GLU A 143 13.30 2.21 -8.57
N GLY A 144 13.23 2.89 -9.70
CA GLY A 144 12.93 2.29 -11.02
C GLY A 144 11.52 1.71 -11.10
N THR A 145 10.58 2.21 -10.28
CA THR A 145 9.19 1.77 -10.23
C THR A 145 8.23 2.89 -10.63
N GLN A 146 6.95 2.57 -10.76
CA GLN A 146 5.90 3.55 -11.00
C GLN A 146 4.87 3.50 -9.87
N LEU A 147 4.33 4.66 -9.51
CA LEU A 147 3.14 4.70 -8.68
C LEU A 147 1.92 4.36 -9.52
N ARG A 148 1.09 3.45 -9.00
CA ARG A 148 -0.23 3.13 -9.52
C ARG A 148 -1.29 4.07 -8.98
N GLY A 149 -1.10 4.53 -7.75
CA GLY A 149 -1.99 5.43 -7.07
C GLY A 149 -1.44 5.82 -5.71
N VAL A 150 -2.13 6.72 -5.05
CA VAL A 150 -1.79 7.24 -3.73
C VAL A 150 -3.02 7.28 -2.83
N LEU A 151 -2.86 6.78 -1.61
CA LEU A 151 -3.89 6.92 -0.57
C LEU A 151 -3.52 8.08 0.34
N PHE A 152 -4.41 9.06 0.41
CA PHE A 152 -4.32 10.15 1.39
C PHE A 152 -5.20 9.83 2.60
N SER A 153 -4.65 10.03 3.78
CA SER A 153 -5.37 10.00 5.04
C SER A 153 -5.04 11.22 5.87
N VAL A 154 -5.96 11.63 6.71
CA VAL A 154 -5.76 12.72 7.67
C VAL A 154 -5.50 12.17 9.06
N CYS A 155 -4.74 12.92 9.85
CA CYS A 155 -4.28 12.49 11.17
C CYS A 155 -5.37 12.57 12.26
N ASP A 156 -6.49 13.24 11.97
CA ASP A 156 -7.56 13.54 12.93
C ASP A 156 -8.70 12.53 12.95
N GLN A 157 -8.43 11.29 12.57
CA GLN A 157 -9.41 10.18 12.56
C GLN A 157 -9.00 9.05 13.52
N PRO A 158 -9.18 9.23 14.84
CA PRO A 158 -8.70 8.27 15.84
C PRO A 158 -9.34 6.88 15.72
N ARG A 159 -10.58 6.81 15.21
CA ARG A 159 -11.32 5.55 15.04
C ARG A 159 -11.14 4.88 13.67
N LEU A 160 -10.27 5.39 12.82
CA LEU A 160 -9.97 4.75 11.53
C LEU A 160 -9.30 3.39 11.78
N LYS A 161 -9.87 2.33 11.21
CA LYS A 161 -9.34 0.96 11.35
C LYS A 161 -8.39 0.62 10.19
N LYS A 162 -7.34 -0.15 10.49
CA LYS A 162 -6.44 -0.74 9.45
C LYS A 162 -7.23 -1.50 8.38
N SER A 163 -8.27 -2.22 8.77
CA SER A 163 -9.15 -2.95 7.85
C SER A 163 -9.86 -2.04 6.84
N THR A 164 -10.19 -0.80 7.21
CA THR A 164 -10.77 0.17 6.28
C THR A 164 -9.76 0.58 5.20
N ILE A 165 -8.53 0.89 5.60
CA ILE A 165 -7.44 1.21 4.66
C ILE A 165 -7.20 0.03 3.71
N GLN A 166 -7.10 -1.19 4.24
CA GLN A 166 -6.91 -2.40 3.44
C GLN A 166 -8.05 -2.62 2.43
N ARG A 167 -9.29 -2.39 2.83
CA ARG A 167 -10.45 -2.50 1.92
C ARG A 167 -10.39 -1.48 0.79
N ILE A 168 -9.99 -0.23 1.07
CA ILE A 168 -9.83 0.81 0.04
C ILE A 168 -8.75 0.39 -0.96
N ILE A 169 -7.59 -0.07 -0.47
CA ILE A 169 -6.48 -0.54 -1.32
C ILE A 169 -6.94 -1.72 -2.19
N ASN A 170 -7.59 -2.71 -1.60
CA ASN A 170 -8.09 -3.88 -2.33
C ASN A 170 -9.14 -3.48 -3.37
N THR A 171 -10.04 -2.55 -3.04
CA THR A 171 -11.04 -2.04 -3.98
C THR A 171 -10.38 -1.32 -5.15
N ALA A 172 -9.39 -0.46 -4.88
CA ALA A 172 -8.66 0.25 -5.92
C ALA A 172 -7.86 -0.70 -6.82
N PHE A 173 -7.31 -1.76 -6.25
CA PHE A 173 -6.59 -2.79 -6.99
C PHE A 173 -7.47 -3.47 -8.05
N HIS A 174 -8.73 -3.74 -7.74
CA HIS A 174 -9.71 -4.36 -8.65
C HIS A 174 -10.45 -3.35 -9.53
N ASN A 175 -10.30 -2.05 -9.26
CA ASN A 175 -10.98 -0.98 -10.02
C ASN A 175 -9.98 0.08 -10.49
N PRO A 176 -9.06 -0.25 -11.41
CA PRO A 176 -8.05 0.67 -11.89
C PRO A 176 -8.68 1.90 -12.56
N GLY A 177 -8.04 3.06 -12.41
CA GLY A 177 -8.46 4.32 -13.02
C GLY A 177 -9.59 5.02 -12.27
N LYS A 178 -9.90 4.61 -11.04
CA LYS A 178 -10.96 5.22 -10.21
C LYS A 178 -10.38 5.87 -8.95
N ILE A 179 -11.17 6.79 -8.38
CA ILE A 179 -10.96 7.30 -7.03
C ILE A 179 -11.79 6.42 -6.09
N VAL A 180 -11.16 5.91 -5.04
CA VAL A 180 -11.81 5.06 -4.04
C VAL A 180 -11.70 5.72 -2.68
N CYS A 181 -12.81 5.94 -2.00
CA CYS A 181 -12.85 6.60 -0.71
C CYS A 181 -13.67 5.81 0.32
N ALA A 182 -13.42 6.09 1.59
CA ALA A 182 -14.35 5.70 2.64
C ALA A 182 -15.64 6.51 2.49
N GLY A 183 -16.80 5.89 2.77
CA GLY A 183 -18.08 6.59 2.67
C GLY A 183 -19.17 5.91 3.47
N GLU A 184 -20.20 6.69 3.78
CA GLU A 184 -21.43 6.23 4.41
C GLU A 184 -22.62 6.81 3.65
N GLY A 185 -23.43 5.97 3.04
CA GLY A 185 -24.49 6.39 2.14
C GLY A 185 -23.95 7.23 0.98
N THR A 186 -24.39 8.49 0.86
CA THR A 186 -23.94 9.45 -0.18
C THR A 186 -22.76 10.33 0.26
N ARG A 187 -22.28 10.19 1.49
CA ARG A 187 -21.20 11.01 2.04
C ARG A 187 -19.85 10.34 1.82
N ASN A 188 -19.00 11.00 1.06
CA ASN A 188 -17.60 10.59 0.87
C ASN A 188 -16.71 11.18 1.96
N GLY A 189 -15.71 10.42 2.39
CA GLY A 189 -14.78 10.82 3.44
C GLY A 189 -13.37 10.28 3.22
N ASN A 190 -12.50 10.56 4.18
CA ASN A 190 -11.15 10.01 4.22
C ASN A 190 -11.15 8.62 4.89
N PRO A 191 -10.18 7.76 4.53
CA PRO A 191 -9.12 7.92 3.52
C PRO A 191 -9.63 7.89 2.09
N VAL A 192 -8.87 8.50 1.17
CA VAL A 192 -9.17 8.53 -0.26
C VAL A 192 -7.96 8.05 -1.06
N LEU A 193 -8.15 7.06 -1.90
CA LEU A 193 -7.14 6.58 -2.84
C LEU A 193 -7.40 7.13 -4.22
N TRP A 194 -6.39 7.75 -4.78
CA TRP A 194 -6.40 8.34 -6.12
C TRP A 194 -5.55 7.49 -7.05
N ASP A 195 -6.12 7.07 -8.17
CA ASP A 195 -5.36 6.44 -9.25
C ASP A 195 -4.40 7.46 -9.92
N LYS A 196 -3.29 6.99 -10.45
CA LYS A 196 -2.26 7.83 -11.11
C LYS A 196 -2.81 8.75 -12.21
N ARG A 197 -3.93 8.42 -12.82
CA ARG A 197 -4.58 9.26 -13.85
C ARG A 197 -5.00 10.63 -13.35
N PHE A 198 -5.07 10.80 -12.04
CA PHE A 198 -5.50 12.05 -11.41
C PHE A 198 -4.34 12.86 -10.83
N PHE A 199 -3.09 12.39 -10.95
CA PHE A 199 -1.94 13.07 -10.33
C PHE A 199 -1.75 14.49 -10.85
N ASP A 200 -1.91 14.72 -12.16
CA ASP A 200 -1.80 16.06 -12.76
C ASP A 200 -2.84 17.05 -12.20
N LYS A 201 -3.96 16.54 -11.68
CA LYS A 201 -5.00 17.38 -11.05
C LYS A 201 -4.73 17.68 -9.58
N LEU A 202 -3.82 16.90 -8.96
CA LEU A 202 -3.42 17.06 -7.57
C LEU A 202 -2.15 17.93 -7.44
N LEU A 203 -1.33 18.01 -8.48
CA LEU A 203 -0.13 18.83 -8.60
C LEU A 203 -0.45 20.22 -9.15
#